data_c95fc634a2dc6fb45c93e29de0e0f51d
#
_entry.id   c95fc634a2dc6fb45c93e29de0e0f51d
#
_cell.length_a   1.000
_cell.length_b   1.000
_cell.length_c   1.000
_cell.angle_alpha   90.00
_cell.angle_beta   90.00
_cell.angle_gamma   90.00
#
_symmetry.space_group_name_H-M   'P 1'
#
loop_
_entity.id
_entity.type
_entity.pdbx_description
1 polymer ?
#
loop_
_entity_poly.entity_id
_entity_poly.type
_entity_poly.pdbx_seq_one_letter_code
_entity_poly.pdbx_strand_id
1 'polypeptide(L)'
;MPSYPENVDIEQWIAKETPEPALEPNLPIIDPHHHLWDQRQFPKRPESFRQEVYLCEEISNDIGESGHNVVQTVFAQCGAFYRADGPEEMRCVGETDFVHGVAAMSRAGLY
;
A
#
# COMPACT_ATOMS: atom_id res chain seq x y z
N MET A 1 -3.64 25.06 -9.98
CA MET A 1 -3.57 23.96 -9.01
C MET A 1 -2.68 24.40 -7.85
N PRO A 2 -3.06 24.16 -6.61
CA PRO A 2 -2.15 24.45 -5.52
C PRO A 2 -0.89 23.59 -5.72
N SER A 3 0.28 24.25 -5.76
CA SER A 3 1.55 23.54 -5.73
C SER A 3 1.70 22.92 -4.35
N TYR A 4 1.75 21.61 -4.28
CA TYR A 4 2.15 20.94 -3.05
C TYR A 4 3.58 21.34 -2.72
N PRO A 5 3.89 21.66 -1.46
CA PRO A 5 5.25 22.00 -1.09
C PRO A 5 6.19 20.85 -1.43
N GLU A 6 7.26 21.14 -2.13
CA GLU A 6 8.35 20.21 -2.38
C GLU A 6 8.91 19.73 -1.04
N ASN A 7 9.07 18.42 -0.88
CA ASN A 7 9.66 17.79 0.31
C ASN A 7 8.80 17.84 1.60
N VAL A 8 7.52 17.57 1.53
CA VAL A 8 6.77 17.24 2.75
C VAL A 8 7.20 15.85 3.22
N ASP A 9 7.94 15.81 4.31
CA ASP A 9 8.14 14.60 5.07
C ASP A 9 6.81 14.24 5.74
N ILE A 10 6.12 13.25 5.16
CA ILE A 10 4.79 12.82 5.62
C ILE A 10 4.85 12.29 7.05
N GLU A 11 5.91 11.57 7.41
CA GLU A 11 6.07 11.04 8.77
C GLU A 11 6.18 12.19 9.78
N GLN A 12 6.98 13.21 9.48
CA GLN A 12 7.07 14.40 10.33
C GLN A 12 5.76 15.18 10.37
N TRP A 13 4.99 15.16 9.29
CA TRP A 13 3.69 15.85 9.27
C TRP A 13 2.66 15.11 10.12
N ILE A 14 2.57 13.79 9.98
CA ILE A 14 1.68 12.93 10.77
C ILE A 14 2.05 12.97 12.26
N ALA A 15 3.34 13.02 12.59
CA ALA A 15 3.83 13.10 13.97
C ALA A 15 3.40 14.38 14.72
N LYS A 16 2.86 15.37 14.02
CA LYS A 16 2.30 16.58 14.66
C LYS A 16 0.89 16.36 15.22
N GLU A 17 0.21 15.31 14.79
CA GLU A 17 -1.10 14.98 15.34
C GLU A 17 -0.98 14.33 16.72
N THR A 18 -1.93 14.61 17.57
CA THR A 18 -2.04 13.91 18.86
C THR A 18 -2.64 12.54 18.59
N PRO A 19 -1.94 11.44 18.93
CA PRO A 19 -2.50 10.11 18.74
C PRO A 19 -3.83 9.94 19.49
N GLU A 20 -4.83 9.46 18.80
CA GLU A 20 -6.12 9.11 19.39
C GLU A 20 -6.26 7.58 19.49
N PRO A 21 -6.75 7.06 20.62
CA PRO A 21 -7.04 5.63 20.72
C PRO A 21 -8.23 5.28 19.84
N ALA A 22 -8.20 4.08 19.24
CA ALA A 22 -9.36 3.56 18.53
C ALA A 22 -10.54 3.41 19.47
N LEU A 23 -11.72 3.91 19.06
CA LEU A 23 -12.93 3.85 19.87
C LEU A 23 -13.42 2.41 20.07
N GLU A 24 -13.28 1.58 19.04
CA GLU A 24 -13.69 0.18 19.02
C GLU A 24 -12.56 -0.72 18.48
N PRO A 25 -11.50 -0.94 19.28
CA PRO A 25 -10.30 -1.63 18.80
C PRO A 25 -10.52 -3.10 18.42
N ASN A 26 -11.62 -3.71 18.87
CA ASN A 26 -11.94 -5.11 18.59
C ASN A 26 -12.95 -5.28 17.44
N LEU A 27 -13.49 -4.17 16.90
CA LEU A 27 -14.43 -4.25 15.78
C LEU A 27 -13.72 -4.82 14.54
N PRO A 28 -14.17 -5.97 14.00
CA PRO A 28 -13.56 -6.50 12.79
C PRO A 28 -13.85 -5.60 11.60
N ILE A 29 -12.79 -5.21 10.89
CA ILE A 29 -12.83 -4.32 9.74
C ILE A 29 -12.34 -5.07 8.52
N ILE A 30 -13.06 -4.95 7.40
CA ILE A 30 -12.58 -5.28 6.07
C ILE A 30 -12.24 -3.95 5.39
N ASP A 31 -10.96 -3.72 5.12
CA ASP A 31 -10.53 -2.56 4.34
C ASP A 31 -10.84 -2.82 2.87
N PRO A 32 -11.76 -2.07 2.25
CA PRO A 32 -12.24 -2.37 0.91
C PRO A 32 -11.31 -1.88 -0.20
N HIS A 33 -10.20 -1.20 0.10
CA HIS A 33 -9.39 -0.56 -0.92
C HIS A 33 -7.97 -0.30 -0.46
N HIS A 34 -7.04 -1.13 -0.90
CA HIS A 34 -5.62 -0.83 -0.76
C HIS A 34 -4.84 -1.11 -2.06
N HIS A 35 -3.64 -0.57 -2.13
CA HIS A 35 -2.70 -0.78 -3.22
C HIS A 35 -1.37 -1.27 -2.68
N LEU A 36 -0.61 -1.97 -3.51
CA LEU A 36 0.77 -2.34 -3.26
C LEU A 36 1.61 -1.97 -4.47
N TRP A 37 2.83 -1.45 -4.27
CA TRP A 37 3.68 -1.02 -5.37
C TRP A 37 5.16 -1.10 -5.01
N ASP A 38 5.99 -1.19 -6.05
CA ASP A 38 7.42 -0.96 -6.00
C ASP A 38 7.78 -0.04 -7.17
N GLN A 39 8.21 1.16 -6.87
CA GLN A 39 8.52 2.20 -7.87
C GLN A 39 10.01 2.51 -7.97
N ARG A 40 10.88 1.70 -7.37
CA ARG A 40 12.33 1.95 -7.35
C ARG A 40 12.96 1.99 -8.74
N GLN A 41 12.37 1.30 -9.71
CA GLN A 41 12.83 1.29 -11.10
C GLN A 41 12.41 2.52 -11.92
N PHE A 42 11.52 3.35 -11.39
CA PHE A 42 11.04 4.55 -12.08
C PHE A 42 11.77 5.79 -11.57
N PRO A 43 11.99 6.80 -12.43
CA PRO A 43 12.55 8.06 -11.97
C PRO A 43 11.72 8.65 -10.84
N LYS A 44 12.39 9.11 -9.80
CA LYS A 44 11.72 9.82 -8.69
C LYS A 44 10.99 11.04 -9.25
N ARG A 45 9.73 11.16 -8.90
CA ARG A 45 8.95 12.36 -9.17
C ARG A 45 9.11 13.29 -7.98
N PRO A 46 9.60 14.51 -8.17
CA PRO A 46 9.78 15.44 -7.06
C PRO A 46 8.52 15.72 -6.25
N GLU A 47 7.36 15.66 -6.92
CA GLU A 47 6.04 15.86 -6.32
C GLU A 47 5.46 14.59 -5.66
N SER A 48 6.15 13.47 -5.74
CA SER A 48 5.66 12.23 -5.14
C SER A 48 5.97 12.20 -3.65
N PHE A 49 4.95 12.30 -2.84
CA PHE A 49 5.00 12.07 -1.40
C PHE A 49 4.83 10.58 -1.04
N ARG A 50 4.78 9.70 -2.03
CA ARG A 50 4.63 8.27 -1.81
C ARG A 50 5.96 7.65 -1.43
N GLN A 51 5.92 6.67 -0.57
CA GLN A 51 7.05 5.75 -0.38
C GLN A 51 7.36 5.06 -1.72
N GLU A 52 8.64 4.83 -2.01
CA GLU A 52 9.05 4.12 -3.23
C GLU A 52 8.57 2.67 -3.25
N VAL A 53 8.53 2.05 -2.08
CA VAL A 53 8.11 0.67 -1.87
C VAL A 53 7.01 0.65 -0.84
N TYR A 54 5.89 0.04 -1.18
CA TYR A 54 4.81 -0.23 -0.25
C TYR A 54 4.26 -1.63 -0.56
N LEU A 55 4.71 -2.60 0.18
CA LEU A 55 4.41 -4.02 -0.01
C LEU A 55 3.84 -4.63 1.28
N CYS A 56 3.98 -5.93 1.42
CA CYS A 56 3.36 -6.66 2.54
C CYS A 56 3.87 -6.20 3.91
N GLU A 57 5.15 -5.86 4.03
CA GLU A 57 5.71 -5.39 5.30
C GLU A 57 5.12 -4.04 5.70
N GLU A 58 5.08 -3.09 4.76
CA GLU A 58 4.57 -1.75 5.00
C GLU A 58 3.09 -1.76 5.40
N ILE A 59 2.25 -2.46 4.63
CA ILE A 59 0.80 -2.54 4.96
C ILE A 59 0.56 -3.29 6.27
N SER A 60 1.35 -4.32 6.58
CA SER A 60 1.22 -5.06 7.83
C SER A 60 1.59 -4.21 9.04
N ASN A 61 2.62 -3.37 8.90
CA ASN A 61 3.00 -2.42 9.92
C ASN A 61 1.92 -1.37 10.13
N ASP A 62 1.40 -0.78 9.05
CA ASP A 62 0.33 0.22 9.13
C ASP A 62 -0.92 -0.35 9.81
N ILE A 63 -1.32 -1.57 9.46
CA ILE A 63 -2.44 -2.26 10.12
C ILE A 63 -2.14 -2.50 11.59
N GLY A 64 -0.96 -3.03 11.90
CA GLY A 64 -0.55 -3.35 13.28
C GLY A 64 -0.48 -2.13 14.18
N GLU A 65 -0.03 -1.00 13.65
CA GLU A 65 0.10 0.26 14.39
C GLU A 65 -1.19 1.08 14.45
N SER A 66 -2.18 0.76 13.61
CA SER A 66 -3.43 1.53 13.52
C SER A 66 -4.29 1.49 14.78
N GLY A 67 -4.13 0.47 15.63
CA GLY A 67 -5.02 0.22 16.76
C GLY A 67 -6.39 -0.36 16.38
N HIS A 68 -6.62 -0.64 15.11
CA HIS A 68 -7.85 -1.24 14.59
C HIS A 68 -7.68 -2.73 14.30
N ASN A 69 -8.78 -3.47 14.35
CA ASN A 69 -8.82 -4.91 14.04
C ASN A 69 -9.16 -5.12 12.55
N VAL A 70 -8.20 -4.85 11.68
CA VAL A 70 -8.32 -5.11 10.25
C VAL A 70 -8.08 -6.59 9.99
N VAL A 71 -9.13 -7.32 9.64
CA VAL A 71 -9.10 -8.79 9.46
C VAL A 71 -8.94 -9.21 8.01
N GLN A 72 -9.29 -8.35 7.06
CA GLN A 72 -9.15 -8.58 5.63
C GLN A 72 -8.95 -7.26 4.89
N THR A 73 -8.33 -7.34 3.73
CA THR A 73 -8.19 -6.19 2.83
C THR A 73 -8.58 -6.59 1.40
N VAL A 74 -9.00 -5.61 0.60
CA VAL A 74 -9.30 -5.79 -0.82
C VAL A 74 -8.29 -4.98 -1.63
N PHE A 75 -7.48 -5.68 -2.41
CA PHE A 75 -6.53 -5.04 -3.32
C PHE A 75 -7.27 -4.41 -4.50
N ALA A 76 -6.94 -3.18 -4.80
CA ALA A 76 -7.41 -2.48 -5.99
C ALA A 76 -6.26 -2.27 -6.98
N GLN A 77 -6.55 -2.43 -8.26
CA GLN A 77 -5.59 -2.25 -9.35
C GLN A 77 -4.96 -0.84 -9.30
N CYS A 78 -3.64 -0.79 -9.44
CA CYS A 78 -2.91 0.48 -9.48
C CYS A 78 -1.82 0.53 -10.57
N GLY A 79 -1.74 -0.46 -11.45
CA GLY A 79 -0.75 -0.55 -12.51
C GLY A 79 0.61 -1.07 -12.04
N ALA A 80 0.70 -1.68 -10.87
CA ALA A 80 1.91 -2.24 -10.34
C ALA A 80 2.21 -3.62 -10.93
N PHE A 81 3.49 -3.93 -11.12
CA PHE A 81 3.95 -5.27 -11.53
C PHE A 81 3.39 -5.78 -12.85
N TYR A 82 3.11 -4.89 -13.79
CA TYR A 82 2.78 -5.27 -15.15
C TYR A 82 3.94 -6.04 -15.78
N ARG A 83 3.65 -7.04 -16.60
CA ARG A 83 4.68 -7.80 -17.31
C ARG A 83 5.52 -6.85 -18.17
N ALA A 84 6.85 -7.03 -18.14
CA ALA A 84 7.78 -6.23 -18.91
C ALA A 84 7.75 -6.56 -20.41
N ASP A 85 7.28 -7.77 -20.76
CA ASP A 85 7.24 -8.31 -22.11
C ASP A 85 5.87 -8.92 -22.44
N GLY A 86 5.75 -9.47 -23.65
CA GLY A 86 4.51 -10.04 -24.15
C GLY A 86 3.56 -9.00 -24.76
N PRO A 87 2.37 -9.44 -25.23
CA PRO A 87 1.36 -8.55 -25.79
C PRO A 87 0.96 -7.46 -24.81
N GLU A 88 0.88 -6.23 -25.29
CA GLU A 88 0.62 -5.06 -24.45
C GLU A 88 -0.69 -5.21 -23.65
N GLU A 89 -1.72 -5.70 -24.28
CA GLU A 89 -3.03 -5.93 -23.67
C GLU A 89 -3.03 -6.99 -22.55
N MET A 90 -1.98 -7.84 -22.51
CA MET A 90 -1.84 -8.91 -21.52
C MET A 90 -0.89 -8.53 -20.36
N ARG A 91 -0.21 -7.40 -20.43
CA ARG A 91 0.78 -7.02 -19.42
C ARG A 91 0.16 -6.80 -18.05
N CYS A 92 -1.07 -6.33 -18.00
CA CYS A 92 -1.82 -6.14 -16.74
C CYS A 92 -2.02 -7.44 -15.94
N VAL A 93 -1.94 -8.61 -16.58
CA VAL A 93 -2.03 -9.90 -15.89
C VAL A 93 -0.92 -10.09 -14.86
N GLY A 94 0.23 -9.42 -15.04
CA GLY A 94 1.33 -9.44 -14.07
C GLY A 94 0.91 -8.93 -12.68
N GLU A 95 0.06 -7.92 -12.62
CA GLU A 95 -0.47 -7.43 -11.33
C GLU A 95 -1.37 -8.47 -10.65
N THR A 96 -2.17 -9.19 -11.40
CA THR A 96 -3.00 -10.29 -10.88
C THR A 96 -2.12 -11.44 -10.35
N ASP A 97 -1.09 -11.83 -11.09
CA ASP A 97 -0.13 -12.86 -10.66
C ASP A 97 0.54 -12.46 -9.33
N PHE A 98 0.96 -11.21 -9.23
CA PHE A 98 1.55 -10.67 -8.01
C PHE A 98 0.58 -10.73 -6.82
N VAL A 99 -0.63 -10.26 -6.98
CA VAL A 99 -1.64 -10.24 -5.90
C VAL A 99 -1.98 -11.65 -5.43
N HIS A 100 -2.04 -12.63 -6.33
CA HIS A 100 -2.20 -14.03 -5.95
C HIS A 100 -1.04 -14.54 -5.08
N GLY A 101 0.20 -14.13 -5.39
CA GLY A 101 1.38 -14.43 -4.57
C GLY A 101 1.27 -13.81 -3.18
N VAL A 102 0.85 -12.57 -3.09
CA VAL A 102 0.60 -11.86 -1.81
C VAL A 102 -0.46 -12.60 -0.98
N ALA A 103 -1.57 -12.98 -1.59
CA ALA A 103 -2.62 -13.74 -0.92
C ALA A 103 -2.11 -15.09 -0.40
N ALA A 104 -1.22 -15.75 -1.14
CA ALA A 104 -0.59 -17.00 -0.71
C ALA A 104 0.33 -16.78 0.50
N MET A 105 1.11 -15.70 0.51
CA MET A 105 1.97 -15.33 1.65
C MET A 105 1.15 -15.05 2.90
N SER A 106 0.05 -14.33 2.77
CA SER A 106 -0.87 -14.05 3.88
C SER A 106 -1.48 -15.33 4.45
N ARG A 107 -1.93 -16.26 3.59
CA ARG A 107 -2.46 -17.57 4.05
C ARG A 107 -1.40 -18.45 4.72
N ALA A 108 -0.14 -18.26 4.36
CA ALA A 108 0.97 -18.97 5.00
C ALA A 108 1.32 -18.40 6.39
N GLY A 109 0.70 -17.30 6.79
CA GLY A 109 0.92 -16.66 8.09
C GLY A 109 2.19 -15.81 8.15
N LEU A 110 2.71 -15.36 7.01
CA LEU A 110 3.88 -14.48 6.97
C LEU A 110 3.49 -13.02 7.26
N TYR A 111 2.27 -12.63 6.90
CA TYR A 111 1.72 -11.28 7.09
C TYR A 111 0.26 -11.34 7.53
#